data_460d3ac509318d03762a0f9e4563a65e
#
_entry.id   460d3ac509318d03762a0f9e4563a65e
#
_cell.length_a   1.000
_cell.length_b   1.000
_cell.length_c   1.000
_cell.angle_alpha   90.00
_cell.angle_beta   90.00
_cell.angle_gamma   90.00
#
_symmetry.space_group_name_H-M   'P 1'
#
loop_
_entity.id
_entity.type
_entity.pdbx_description
1 polymer ?
#
loop_
_entity_poly.entity_id
_entity_poly.type
_entity_poly.pdbx_seq_one_letter_code
_entity_poly.pdbx_strand_id
1 'polypeptide(L)'
;MNVAFCYDLFVTHRETGDFMAERTSGSDDKYLLGSVNNTLSLLDTLAAKGPMTLAELDRSTSFGKTSLFRMLHTLEVNDFICKDSEARYSLGLKLLYLGSSVIARQDLADTARPRLREFCTEQGLSTHLARLSGSRAVTIDVETPLRDLQITGRIGMSPRAHSTAMGRAILANLPDSEREEHLRGVDYVSYTNSSVTGEAELAVLLEQVKRDGYALDVNDRYPGFGSIAAPIFDYRGTCVAACGIVALSQTIAERTDELSQAVIALAADISGDLGYHPDVLAM
;
A
#
# COMPACT_ATOMS: atom_id res chain seq x y z
N MET A 1 -16.40 -21.66 16.72
CA MET A 1 -15.66 -21.15 17.87
C MET A 1 -14.73 -20.05 17.32
N ASN A 2 -15.20 -18.83 17.51
CA ASN A 2 -14.62 -17.48 17.30
C ASN A 2 -13.52 -17.23 16.24
N VAL A 3 -13.94 -16.70 15.10
CA VAL A 3 -13.15 -16.13 14.00
C VAL A 3 -12.82 -14.62 14.24
N ALA A 4 -13.05 -14.14 15.46
CA ALA A 4 -12.84 -12.71 15.83
C ALA A 4 -11.43 -12.37 16.37
N PHE A 5 -10.48 -13.32 16.35
CA PHE A 5 -9.21 -13.12 17.09
C PHE A 5 -8.02 -12.70 16.23
N CYS A 6 -8.15 -12.63 14.92
CA CYS A 6 -7.03 -12.25 14.04
C CYS A 6 -7.07 -10.79 13.56
N TYR A 7 -8.20 -10.09 13.67
CA TYR A 7 -8.32 -8.68 13.32
C TYR A 7 -7.85 -7.76 14.45
N ASP A 8 -7.90 -8.21 15.71
CA ASP A 8 -7.54 -7.41 16.88
C ASP A 8 -6.04 -7.37 17.20
N LEU A 9 -5.20 -8.18 16.54
CA LEU A 9 -3.75 -8.16 16.82
C LEU A 9 -2.97 -7.15 15.98
N PHE A 10 -3.57 -6.58 14.93
CA PHE A 10 -2.97 -5.50 14.12
C PHE A 10 -3.48 -4.10 14.46
N VAL A 11 -4.53 -3.98 15.29
CA VAL A 11 -5.16 -2.70 15.66
C VAL A 11 -4.72 -2.19 17.04
N THR A 12 -4.04 -2.99 17.85
CA THR A 12 -3.56 -2.54 19.17
C THR A 12 -2.07 -2.29 19.14
N HIS A 13 -1.69 -1.06 18.96
CA HIS A 13 -0.48 -0.30 19.26
C HIS A 13 0.10 0.48 18.07
N ARG A 14 -0.73 1.32 17.45
CA ARG A 14 -0.26 2.64 17.00
C ARG A 14 -1.31 3.65 17.41
N GLU A 15 -1.00 4.38 18.44
CA GLU A 15 -1.78 5.55 18.85
C GLU A 15 -1.89 6.52 17.68
N THR A 16 -3.12 6.91 17.38
CA THR A 16 -3.48 7.94 16.42
C THR A 16 -2.64 9.19 16.65
N GLY A 17 -1.68 9.48 15.81
CA GLY A 17 -0.96 10.74 15.89
C GLY A 17 0.46 10.81 15.35
N ASP A 18 1.05 9.75 14.81
CA ASP A 18 2.49 9.73 14.59
C ASP A 18 2.93 9.54 13.13
N PHE A 19 2.31 10.31 12.21
CA PHE A 19 2.82 10.36 10.83
C PHE A 19 4.17 11.09 10.69
N MET A 20 4.61 11.82 11.73
CA MET A 20 5.85 12.63 11.73
C MET A 20 6.80 12.38 12.90
N ALA A 21 6.49 11.50 13.87
CA ALA A 21 7.28 11.39 15.10
C ALA A 21 8.49 10.44 15.01
N GLU A 22 8.56 9.53 14.06
CA GLU A 22 9.69 8.58 13.98
C GLU A 22 10.91 9.06 13.16
N ARG A 23 10.85 10.25 12.53
CA ARG A 23 12.01 10.77 11.76
C ARG A 23 12.95 11.71 12.51
N THR A 24 12.67 12.06 13.75
CA THR A 24 13.52 13.02 14.50
C THR A 24 13.83 12.54 15.91
N SER A 25 14.53 11.42 16.07
CA SER A 25 15.23 11.16 17.32
C SER A 25 16.67 11.66 17.23
N GLY A 26 16.91 12.87 17.71
CA GLY A 26 18.20 13.31 18.22
C GLY A 26 19.24 13.81 17.23
N SER A 27 19.08 15.03 16.70
CA SER A 27 20.12 16.05 16.42
C SER A 27 19.63 17.25 15.59
N ASP A 28 18.45 17.20 14.92
CA ASP A 28 18.00 18.23 13.98
C ASP A 28 17.01 19.27 14.56
N ASP A 29 16.62 19.18 15.80
CA ASP A 29 15.68 20.12 16.46
C ASP A 29 16.15 21.58 16.41
N LYS A 30 17.47 21.80 16.28
CA LYS A 30 18.09 23.14 16.23
C LYS A 30 17.68 23.95 14.98
N TYR A 31 17.26 23.30 13.90
CA TYR A 31 16.90 23.97 12.65
C TYR A 31 15.38 24.03 12.41
N LEU A 32 14.57 23.46 13.30
CA LEU A 32 13.12 23.51 13.20
C LEU A 32 12.59 24.92 13.48
N LEU A 33 11.88 25.49 12.52
CA LEU A 33 11.10 26.70 12.72
C LEU A 33 9.79 26.34 13.43
N GLY A 34 9.72 26.56 14.74
CA GLY A 34 8.56 26.16 15.56
C GLY A 34 7.21 26.66 15.04
N SER A 35 7.16 27.87 14.43
CA SER A 35 5.92 28.38 13.85
C SER A 35 5.48 27.57 12.60
N VAL A 36 6.44 27.12 11.79
CA VAL A 36 6.14 26.27 10.61
C VAL A 36 5.71 24.89 11.06
N ASN A 37 6.46 24.27 11.98
CA ASN A 37 6.12 22.96 12.52
C ASN A 37 4.72 22.93 13.15
N ASN A 38 4.37 23.93 13.96
CA ASN A 38 3.04 24.07 14.57
C ASN A 38 1.95 24.25 13.51
N THR A 39 2.24 24.96 12.41
CA THR A 39 1.29 25.14 11.30
C THR A 39 1.04 23.84 10.56
N LEU A 40 2.07 23.02 10.34
CA LEU A 40 1.93 21.70 9.74
C LEU A 40 1.12 20.77 10.65
N SER A 41 1.43 20.70 11.95
CA SER A 41 0.65 19.91 12.93
C SER A 41 -0.81 20.36 13.03
N LEU A 42 -1.11 21.62 12.76
CA LEU A 42 -2.50 22.11 12.67
C LEU A 42 -3.23 21.54 11.46
N LEU A 43 -2.57 21.44 10.30
CA LEU A 43 -3.14 20.79 9.11
C LEU A 43 -3.40 19.30 9.38
N ASP A 44 -2.44 18.60 10.01
CA ASP A 44 -2.61 17.18 10.38
C ASP A 44 -3.80 16.98 11.35
N THR A 45 -3.97 17.91 12.30
CA THR A 45 -5.11 17.88 13.23
C THR A 45 -6.44 18.03 12.49
N LEU A 46 -6.52 18.95 11.52
CA LEU A 46 -7.73 19.13 10.70
C LEU A 46 -7.97 17.95 9.75
N ALA A 47 -6.92 17.31 9.25
CA ALA A 47 -7.02 16.10 8.45
C ALA A 47 -7.61 14.94 9.26
N ALA A 48 -7.13 14.74 10.48
CA ALA A 48 -7.53 13.62 11.33
C ALA A 48 -8.89 13.78 11.99
N LYS A 49 -9.30 15.02 12.33
CA LYS A 49 -10.53 15.28 13.13
C LYS A 49 -11.67 15.94 12.34
N GLY A 50 -11.43 16.29 11.08
CA GLY A 50 -12.40 17.00 10.25
C GLY A 50 -12.58 18.47 10.64
N PRO A 51 -13.72 19.11 10.24
CA PRO A 51 -13.98 20.53 10.48
C PRO A 51 -14.07 20.86 11.97
N MET A 52 -13.30 21.86 12.43
CA MET A 52 -13.21 22.28 13.83
C MET A 52 -13.34 23.79 14.00
N THR A 53 -13.99 24.21 15.07
CA THR A 53 -14.01 25.62 15.52
C THR A 53 -12.67 26.02 16.14
N LEU A 54 -12.40 27.35 16.23
CA LEU A 54 -11.22 27.87 16.91
C LEU A 54 -11.11 27.36 18.38
N ALA A 55 -12.24 27.21 19.07
CA ALA A 55 -12.26 26.74 20.45
C ALA A 55 -11.92 25.24 20.58
N GLU A 56 -12.30 24.43 19.62
CA GLU A 56 -11.95 23.00 19.54
C GLU A 56 -10.48 22.81 19.20
N LEU A 57 -9.95 23.59 18.27
CA LEU A 57 -8.53 23.61 17.93
C LEU A 57 -7.66 24.07 19.09
N ASP A 58 -8.06 25.11 19.83
CA ASP A 58 -7.33 25.59 21.02
C ASP A 58 -7.26 24.50 22.10
N ARG A 59 -8.32 23.70 22.27
CA ARG A 59 -8.32 22.58 23.23
C ARG A 59 -7.52 21.36 22.74
N SER A 60 -7.40 21.20 21.44
CA SER A 60 -6.72 20.05 20.80
C SER A 60 -5.22 20.29 20.59
N THR A 61 -4.76 21.54 20.73
CA THR A 61 -3.38 21.93 20.47
C THR A 61 -2.83 22.74 21.64
N SER A 62 -1.51 22.82 21.77
CA SER A 62 -0.80 23.59 22.80
C SER A 62 -0.25 24.94 22.32
N PHE A 63 -0.75 25.48 21.18
CA PHE A 63 -0.10 26.62 20.50
C PHE A 63 -0.38 27.99 21.10
N GLY A 64 -1.40 28.12 21.95
CA GLY A 64 -1.88 29.39 22.46
C GLY A 64 -2.72 30.18 21.45
N LYS A 65 -3.80 30.84 21.93
CA LYS A 65 -4.85 31.44 21.09
C LYS A 65 -4.35 32.44 20.05
N THR A 66 -3.40 33.32 20.43
CA THR A 66 -2.86 34.32 19.49
C THR A 66 -2.07 33.69 18.34
N SER A 67 -1.25 32.69 18.64
CA SER A 67 -0.49 31.95 17.62
C SER A 67 -1.41 31.15 16.73
N LEU A 68 -2.39 30.44 17.32
CA LEU A 68 -3.37 29.66 16.59
C LEU A 68 -4.18 30.53 15.61
N PHE A 69 -4.66 31.70 16.07
CA PHE A 69 -5.38 32.65 15.20
C PHE A 69 -4.53 33.11 14.01
N ARG A 70 -3.25 33.42 14.24
CA ARG A 70 -2.32 33.86 13.19
C ARG A 70 -2.04 32.75 12.19
N MET A 71 -1.87 31.50 12.66
CA MET A 71 -1.67 30.32 11.78
C MET A 71 -2.91 30.08 10.92
N LEU A 72 -4.12 30.06 11.52
CA LEU A 72 -5.38 29.89 10.81
C LEU A 72 -5.58 30.98 9.76
N HIS A 73 -5.37 32.25 10.12
CA HIS A 73 -5.48 33.34 9.16
C HIS A 73 -4.48 33.21 7.99
N THR A 74 -3.25 32.82 8.28
CA THR A 74 -2.24 32.61 7.25
C THR A 74 -2.61 31.48 6.31
N LEU A 75 -3.10 30.34 6.84
CA LEU A 75 -3.53 29.21 6.05
C LEU A 75 -4.78 29.54 5.21
N GLU A 76 -5.74 30.28 5.77
CA GLU A 76 -6.97 30.71 5.10
C GLU A 76 -6.69 31.65 3.92
N VAL A 77 -5.86 32.67 4.12
CA VAL A 77 -5.46 33.64 3.05
C VAL A 77 -4.71 32.95 1.90
N ASN A 78 -4.04 31.82 2.17
CA ASN A 78 -3.33 31.04 1.18
C ASN A 78 -4.14 29.83 0.65
N ASP A 79 -5.44 29.72 0.95
CA ASP A 79 -6.36 28.68 0.50
C ASP A 79 -6.00 27.25 0.98
N PHE A 80 -5.12 27.10 1.99
CA PHE A 80 -4.80 25.81 2.62
C PHE A 80 -5.92 25.29 3.51
N ILE A 81 -6.72 26.19 4.06
CA ILE A 81 -7.93 25.89 4.81
C ILE A 81 -9.05 26.79 4.34
N CYS A 82 -10.29 26.38 4.59
CA CYS A 82 -11.47 27.20 4.42
C CYS A 82 -12.26 27.24 5.71
N LYS A 83 -13.08 28.29 5.88
CA LYS A 83 -13.95 28.51 7.02
C LYS A 83 -15.40 28.55 6.53
N ASP A 84 -16.27 27.79 7.17
CA ASP A 84 -17.70 27.76 6.85
C ASP A 84 -18.50 28.82 7.62
N SER A 85 -19.82 28.84 7.36
CA SER A 85 -20.77 29.76 8.00
C SER A 85 -20.93 29.56 9.51
N GLU A 86 -20.53 28.40 10.04
CA GLU A 86 -20.55 28.05 11.45
C GLU A 86 -19.20 28.34 12.13
N ALA A 87 -18.31 29.04 11.43
CA ALA A 87 -16.95 29.38 11.87
C ALA A 87 -16.07 28.13 12.14
N ARG A 88 -16.33 27.02 11.42
CA ARG A 88 -15.49 25.81 11.46
C ARG A 88 -14.47 25.87 10.33
N TYR A 89 -13.23 25.50 10.67
CA TYR A 89 -12.11 25.42 9.74
C TYR A 89 -11.97 24.00 9.23
N SER A 90 -11.79 23.84 7.93
CA SER A 90 -11.51 22.56 7.26
C SER A 90 -10.37 22.72 6.26
N LEU A 91 -9.82 21.60 5.78
CA LEU A 91 -8.78 21.62 4.76
C LEU A 91 -9.29 22.20 3.44
N GLY A 92 -8.47 23.03 2.81
CA GLY A 92 -8.79 23.70 1.54
C GLY A 92 -8.32 22.92 0.31
N LEU A 93 -8.95 23.20 -0.85
CA LEU A 93 -8.63 22.56 -2.13
C LEU A 93 -7.20 22.80 -2.63
N LYS A 94 -6.49 23.78 -2.06
CA LYS A 94 -5.07 24.02 -2.37
C LYS A 94 -4.20 22.80 -2.06
N LEU A 95 -4.52 22.09 -1.00
CA LEU A 95 -3.83 20.84 -0.63
C LEU A 95 -4.01 19.76 -1.69
N LEU A 96 -5.24 19.61 -2.24
CA LEU A 96 -5.50 18.69 -3.34
C LEU A 96 -4.69 19.07 -4.59
N TYR A 97 -4.63 20.36 -4.93
CA TYR A 97 -3.82 20.84 -6.06
C TYR A 97 -2.34 20.51 -5.88
N LEU A 98 -1.78 20.73 -4.69
CA LEU A 98 -0.39 20.39 -4.41
C LEU A 98 -0.16 18.86 -4.44
N GLY A 99 -1.06 18.10 -3.83
CA GLY A 99 -1.02 16.63 -3.86
C GLY A 99 -1.10 16.06 -5.28
N SER A 100 -1.97 16.60 -6.13
CA SER A 100 -2.08 16.17 -7.53
C SER A 100 -0.79 16.38 -8.33
N SER A 101 0.01 17.41 -7.99
CA SER A 101 1.32 17.65 -8.61
C SER A 101 2.37 16.59 -8.19
N VAL A 102 2.24 16.02 -7.00
CA VAL A 102 3.07 14.89 -6.56
C VAL A 102 2.67 13.63 -7.33
N ILE A 103 1.37 13.31 -7.34
CA ILE A 103 0.82 12.12 -8.00
C ILE A 103 1.14 12.10 -9.50
N ALA A 104 1.03 13.25 -10.19
CA ALA A 104 1.31 13.36 -11.61
C ALA A 104 2.77 13.04 -11.99
N ARG A 105 3.69 13.05 -11.04
CA ARG A 105 5.12 12.75 -11.21
C ARG A 105 5.52 11.39 -10.65
N GLN A 106 4.61 10.70 -9.98
CA GLN A 106 4.89 9.44 -9.32
C GLN A 106 4.83 8.31 -10.34
N ASP A 107 5.96 7.72 -10.68
CA ASP A 107 6.05 6.44 -11.37
C ASP A 107 6.04 5.31 -10.34
N LEU A 108 5.11 4.37 -10.50
CA LEU A 108 4.96 3.25 -9.57
C LEU A 108 6.24 2.41 -9.46
N ALA A 109 6.90 2.13 -10.59
CA ALA A 109 8.11 1.32 -10.60
C ALA A 109 9.27 2.07 -9.92
N ASP A 110 9.42 3.36 -10.20
CA ASP A 110 10.46 4.19 -9.57
C ASP A 110 10.24 4.34 -8.05
N THR A 111 8.99 4.44 -7.61
CA THR A 111 8.64 4.50 -6.18
C THR A 111 8.92 3.16 -5.48
N ALA A 112 8.56 2.03 -6.11
CA ALA A 112 8.70 0.71 -5.50
C ALA A 112 10.14 0.18 -5.53
N ARG A 113 10.94 0.56 -6.53
CA ARG A 113 12.28 -0.03 -6.77
C ARG A 113 13.23 0.01 -5.57
N PRO A 114 13.36 1.11 -4.81
CA PRO A 114 14.22 1.11 -3.62
C PRO A 114 13.85 0.01 -2.61
N ARG A 115 12.56 -0.14 -2.33
CA ARG A 115 12.05 -1.16 -1.40
C ARG A 115 12.25 -2.58 -1.92
N LEU A 116 11.97 -2.80 -3.21
CA LEU A 116 12.18 -4.09 -3.87
C LEU A 116 13.65 -4.52 -3.81
N ARG A 117 14.58 -3.58 -4.04
CA ARG A 117 16.02 -3.83 -4.00
C ARG A 117 16.53 -4.15 -2.59
N GLU A 118 16.08 -3.39 -1.60
CA GLU A 118 16.40 -3.63 -0.19
C GLU A 118 15.96 -5.04 0.21
N PHE A 119 14.69 -5.36 0.00
CA PHE A 119 14.11 -6.67 0.27
C PHE A 119 14.82 -7.81 -0.48
N CYS A 120 15.11 -7.61 -1.76
CA CYS A 120 15.85 -8.57 -2.58
C CYS A 120 17.22 -8.87 -1.99
N THR A 121 17.91 -7.85 -1.49
CA THR A 121 19.23 -7.98 -0.85
C THR A 121 19.15 -8.72 0.48
N GLU A 122 18.19 -8.36 1.33
CA GLU A 122 17.99 -8.94 2.66
C GLU A 122 17.59 -10.42 2.59
N GLN A 123 16.58 -10.73 1.77
CA GLN A 123 16.05 -12.09 1.66
C GLN A 123 16.89 -12.97 0.73
N GLY A 124 17.69 -12.37 -0.15
CA GLY A 124 18.43 -13.06 -1.18
C GLY A 124 17.54 -13.79 -2.19
N LEU A 125 16.34 -13.27 -2.44
CA LEU A 125 15.34 -13.77 -3.37
C LEU A 125 15.00 -12.72 -4.40
N SER A 126 14.66 -13.13 -5.63
CA SER A 126 14.21 -12.20 -6.67
C SER A 126 12.85 -11.62 -6.33
N THR A 127 12.74 -10.29 -6.39
CA THR A 127 11.50 -9.56 -6.16
C THR A 127 10.91 -9.06 -7.48
N HIS A 128 9.62 -9.05 -7.56
CA HIS A 128 8.88 -8.67 -8.75
C HIS A 128 7.79 -7.66 -8.42
N LEU A 129 7.53 -6.75 -9.35
CA LEU A 129 6.39 -5.84 -9.33
C LEU A 129 5.54 -6.10 -10.57
N ALA A 130 4.23 -6.24 -10.41
CA ALA A 130 3.32 -6.48 -11.52
C ALA A 130 2.05 -5.64 -11.43
N ARG A 131 1.47 -5.32 -12.61
CA ARG A 131 0.17 -4.68 -12.77
C ARG A 131 -0.74 -5.53 -13.63
N LEU A 132 -2.04 -5.33 -13.54
CA LEU A 132 -2.98 -5.92 -14.50
C LEU A 132 -3.00 -5.13 -15.82
N SER A 133 -3.07 -5.88 -16.92
CA SER A 133 -3.39 -5.39 -18.26
C SER A 133 -4.32 -6.39 -18.93
N GLY A 134 -5.61 -6.04 -19.03
CA GLY A 134 -6.63 -7.02 -19.37
C GLY A 134 -6.58 -8.22 -18.41
N SER A 135 -6.63 -9.44 -18.92
CA SER A 135 -6.59 -10.66 -18.10
C SER A 135 -5.19 -11.12 -17.67
N ARG A 136 -4.18 -10.25 -17.77
CA ARG A 136 -2.78 -10.63 -17.58
C ARG A 136 -2.13 -9.82 -16.46
N ALA A 137 -1.27 -10.49 -15.69
CA ALA A 137 -0.36 -9.83 -14.75
C ALA A 137 0.95 -9.52 -15.47
N VAL A 138 1.20 -8.24 -15.75
CA VAL A 138 2.39 -7.78 -16.48
C VAL A 138 3.46 -7.38 -15.48
N THR A 139 4.61 -8.02 -15.54
CA THR A 139 5.79 -7.67 -14.75
C THR A 139 6.35 -6.33 -15.25
N ILE A 140 6.41 -5.33 -14.38
CA ILE A 140 6.88 -3.99 -14.69
C ILE A 140 8.24 -3.65 -14.06
N ASP A 141 8.63 -4.37 -13.00
CA ASP A 141 9.98 -4.27 -12.42
C ASP A 141 10.43 -5.59 -11.82
N VAL A 142 11.74 -5.83 -11.77
CA VAL A 142 12.38 -7.03 -11.22
C VAL A 142 13.72 -6.65 -10.62
N GLU A 143 13.93 -6.99 -9.36
CA GLU A 143 15.25 -6.96 -8.72
C GLU A 143 15.73 -8.39 -8.46
N THR A 144 16.98 -8.66 -8.74
CA THR A 144 17.56 -10.01 -8.67
C THR A 144 18.82 -9.99 -7.81
N PRO A 145 18.95 -10.91 -6.82
CA PRO A 145 20.10 -10.93 -5.94
C PRO A 145 21.35 -11.37 -6.73
N LEU A 146 22.50 -10.85 -6.32
CA LEU A 146 23.80 -11.29 -6.88
C LEU A 146 24.17 -12.67 -6.33
N ARG A 147 23.79 -13.72 -7.05
CA ARG A 147 24.09 -15.14 -6.74
C ARG A 147 24.41 -15.92 -8.01
N ASP A 148 25.14 -17.03 -7.86
CA ASP A 148 25.52 -17.88 -8.99
C ASP A 148 24.31 -18.53 -9.67
N LEU A 149 23.27 -18.90 -8.90
CA LEU A 149 22.01 -19.39 -9.42
C LEU A 149 20.90 -18.38 -9.12
N GLN A 150 20.27 -17.86 -10.17
CA GLN A 150 19.21 -16.89 -10.08
C GLN A 150 17.92 -17.44 -10.68
N ILE A 151 16.83 -17.33 -9.91
CA ILE A 151 15.47 -17.50 -10.43
C ILE A 151 14.95 -16.11 -10.67
N THR A 152 14.84 -15.72 -11.95
CA THR A 152 14.43 -14.35 -12.29
C THR A 152 13.34 -14.36 -13.36
N GLY A 153 12.40 -13.43 -13.22
CA GLY A 153 11.49 -13.06 -14.28
C GLY A 153 12.11 -12.02 -15.20
N ARG A 154 11.33 -11.57 -16.15
CA ARG A 154 11.71 -10.47 -17.07
C ARG A 154 10.63 -9.40 -17.04
N ILE A 155 11.04 -8.14 -17.11
CA ILE A 155 10.12 -7.03 -17.36
C ILE A 155 9.39 -7.32 -18.68
N GLY A 156 8.07 -7.10 -18.71
CA GLY A 156 7.20 -7.38 -19.84
C GLY A 156 6.65 -8.83 -19.89
N MET A 157 7.09 -9.74 -19.01
CA MET A 157 6.37 -11.01 -18.84
C MET A 157 4.93 -10.74 -18.46
N SER A 158 4.00 -11.45 -19.12
CA SER A 158 2.57 -11.21 -18.97
C SER A 158 1.77 -12.52 -18.90
N PRO A 159 1.96 -13.32 -17.83
CA PRO A 159 1.14 -14.51 -17.61
C PRO A 159 -0.33 -14.15 -17.35
N ARG A 160 -1.23 -15.13 -17.48
CA ARG A 160 -2.63 -14.96 -17.09
C ARG A 160 -2.73 -14.66 -15.58
N ALA A 161 -3.49 -13.66 -15.18
CA ALA A 161 -3.53 -13.18 -13.81
C ALA A 161 -3.99 -14.26 -12.81
N HIS A 162 -5.01 -15.06 -13.16
CA HIS A 162 -5.52 -16.14 -12.32
C HIS A 162 -4.46 -17.23 -12.00
N SER A 163 -3.44 -17.38 -12.87
CA SER A 163 -2.42 -18.44 -12.76
C SER A 163 -1.14 -18.00 -12.03
N THR A 164 -1.14 -16.85 -11.34
CA THR A 164 0.04 -16.34 -10.63
C THR A 164 -0.35 -15.72 -9.30
N ALA A 165 0.53 -15.78 -8.30
CA ALA A 165 0.31 -15.12 -7.02
C ALA A 165 0.09 -13.59 -7.18
N MET A 166 0.90 -12.90 -7.98
CA MET A 166 0.76 -11.45 -8.21
C MET A 166 -0.59 -11.10 -8.83
N GLY A 167 -1.02 -11.86 -9.85
CA GLY A 167 -2.31 -11.62 -10.47
C GLY A 167 -3.47 -11.88 -9.50
N ARG A 168 -3.40 -12.95 -8.71
CA ARG A 168 -4.42 -13.24 -7.67
C ARG A 168 -4.43 -12.19 -6.56
N ALA A 169 -3.27 -11.69 -6.14
CA ALA A 169 -3.19 -10.61 -5.16
C ALA A 169 -3.92 -9.34 -5.63
N ILE A 170 -3.77 -8.97 -6.91
CA ILE A 170 -4.49 -7.82 -7.47
C ILE A 170 -5.98 -8.16 -7.64
N LEU A 171 -6.33 -9.27 -8.32
CA LEU A 171 -7.72 -9.65 -8.60
C LEU A 171 -8.59 -9.74 -7.34
N ALA A 172 -8.03 -10.26 -6.25
CA ALA A 172 -8.72 -10.35 -4.97
C ALA A 172 -9.13 -8.99 -4.40
N ASN A 173 -8.37 -7.94 -4.70
CA ASN A 173 -8.53 -6.60 -4.13
C ASN A 173 -9.16 -5.59 -5.11
N LEU A 174 -9.63 -6.05 -6.28
CA LEU A 174 -10.45 -5.23 -7.19
C LEU A 174 -11.92 -5.26 -6.79
N PRO A 175 -12.68 -4.19 -7.11
CA PRO A 175 -14.15 -4.22 -7.12
C PRO A 175 -14.66 -5.38 -7.98
N ASP A 176 -15.79 -5.98 -7.61
CA ASP A 176 -16.35 -7.16 -8.30
C ASP A 176 -16.55 -6.92 -9.80
N SER A 177 -17.06 -5.75 -10.19
CA SER A 177 -17.29 -5.39 -11.60
C SER A 177 -15.98 -5.31 -12.40
N GLU A 178 -14.92 -4.78 -11.85
CA GLU A 178 -13.60 -4.70 -12.50
C GLU A 178 -12.96 -6.08 -12.59
N ARG A 179 -13.07 -6.88 -11.53
CA ARG A 179 -12.58 -8.25 -11.50
C ARG A 179 -13.26 -9.11 -12.57
N GLU A 180 -14.58 -9.02 -12.70
CA GLU A 180 -15.35 -9.71 -13.73
C GLU A 180 -14.93 -9.28 -15.15
N GLU A 181 -14.62 -8.00 -15.36
CA GLU A 181 -14.13 -7.53 -16.66
C GLU A 181 -12.77 -8.16 -17.00
N HIS A 182 -11.85 -8.21 -16.05
CA HIS A 182 -10.53 -8.83 -16.22
C HIS A 182 -10.60 -10.34 -16.44
N LEU A 183 -11.61 -11.02 -15.92
CA LEU A 183 -11.81 -12.46 -16.04
C LEU A 183 -12.73 -12.87 -17.20
N ARG A 184 -13.38 -11.92 -17.87
CA ARG A 184 -14.32 -12.20 -18.95
C ARG A 184 -13.66 -12.95 -20.11
N GLY A 185 -14.17 -14.14 -20.39
CA GLY A 185 -13.66 -14.96 -21.50
C GLY A 185 -12.26 -15.52 -21.29
N VAL A 186 -11.80 -15.55 -20.04
CA VAL A 186 -10.50 -16.15 -19.69
C VAL A 186 -10.58 -17.66 -19.85
N ASP A 187 -9.60 -18.19 -20.59
CA ASP A 187 -9.38 -19.63 -20.69
C ASP A 187 -8.49 -20.10 -19.53
N TYR A 188 -9.01 -20.99 -18.68
CA TYR A 188 -8.32 -21.55 -17.50
C TYR A 188 -7.44 -22.73 -17.92
N VAL A 189 -6.28 -22.42 -18.50
CA VAL A 189 -5.32 -23.43 -18.97
C VAL A 189 -4.67 -24.13 -17.79
N SER A 190 -4.73 -25.47 -17.79
CA SER A 190 -3.98 -26.30 -16.85
C SER A 190 -2.52 -26.41 -17.32
N TYR A 191 -1.60 -25.82 -16.59
CA TYR A 191 -0.15 -25.93 -16.84
C TYR A 191 0.48 -27.08 -16.06
N THR A 192 -0.10 -27.40 -14.90
CA THR A 192 0.31 -28.46 -13.98
C THR A 192 -0.91 -29.07 -13.31
N ASN A 193 -0.73 -30.08 -12.50
CA ASN A 193 -1.81 -30.66 -11.68
C ASN A 193 -2.32 -29.72 -10.56
N SER A 194 -1.55 -28.66 -10.25
CA SER A 194 -1.91 -27.66 -9.23
C SER A 194 -2.52 -26.40 -9.84
N SER A 195 -2.66 -26.31 -11.16
CA SER A 195 -3.23 -25.14 -11.83
C SER A 195 -4.68 -24.93 -11.48
N VAL A 196 -5.06 -23.68 -11.28
CA VAL A 196 -6.47 -23.26 -11.18
C VAL A 196 -7.13 -23.43 -12.55
N THR A 197 -8.15 -24.28 -12.60
CA THR A 197 -8.80 -24.70 -13.86
C THR A 197 -10.23 -24.20 -14.02
N GLY A 198 -10.72 -23.36 -13.10
CA GLY A 198 -12.08 -22.84 -13.17
C GLY A 198 -12.34 -21.66 -12.28
N GLU A 199 -13.42 -20.95 -12.62
CA GLU A 199 -13.84 -19.73 -11.92
C GLU A 199 -14.20 -19.98 -10.45
N ALA A 200 -14.89 -21.07 -10.15
CA ALA A 200 -15.27 -21.41 -8.78
C ALA A 200 -14.07 -21.68 -7.88
N GLU A 201 -13.05 -22.36 -8.41
CA GLU A 201 -11.80 -22.61 -7.70
C GLU A 201 -11.02 -21.28 -7.48
N LEU A 202 -10.97 -20.44 -8.51
CA LEU A 202 -10.35 -19.12 -8.41
C LEU A 202 -11.05 -18.26 -7.34
N ALA A 203 -12.39 -18.25 -7.31
CA ALA A 203 -13.16 -17.46 -6.34
C ALA A 203 -12.79 -17.81 -4.88
N VAL A 204 -12.65 -19.10 -4.58
CA VAL A 204 -12.23 -19.57 -3.24
C VAL A 204 -10.83 -19.04 -2.90
N LEU A 205 -9.91 -19.12 -3.84
CA LEU A 205 -8.54 -18.60 -3.64
C LEU A 205 -8.50 -17.07 -3.46
N LEU A 206 -9.31 -16.32 -4.22
CA LEU A 206 -9.36 -14.87 -4.07
C LEU A 206 -9.93 -14.45 -2.71
N GLU A 207 -10.94 -15.13 -2.20
CA GLU A 207 -11.44 -14.90 -0.84
C GLU A 207 -10.39 -15.25 0.24
N GLN A 208 -9.59 -16.28 0.00
CA GLN A 208 -8.47 -16.60 0.87
C GLN A 208 -7.41 -15.48 0.85
N VAL A 209 -7.05 -14.97 -0.33
CA VAL A 209 -6.11 -13.84 -0.48
C VAL A 209 -6.59 -12.59 0.26
N LYS A 210 -7.88 -12.25 0.18
CA LYS A 210 -8.47 -11.12 0.94
C LYS A 210 -8.31 -11.29 2.45
N ARG A 211 -8.54 -12.49 2.95
CA ARG A 211 -8.47 -12.80 4.39
C ARG A 211 -7.04 -12.80 4.89
N ASP A 212 -6.11 -13.41 4.12
CA ASP A 212 -4.75 -13.68 4.55
C ASP A 212 -3.79 -12.51 4.19
N GLY A 213 -4.22 -11.59 3.29
CA GLY A 213 -3.43 -10.42 2.87
C GLY A 213 -2.36 -10.72 1.82
N TYR A 214 -2.22 -11.97 1.40
CA TYR A 214 -1.27 -12.39 0.37
C TYR A 214 -1.81 -13.54 -0.48
N ALA A 215 -1.25 -13.70 -1.66
CA ALA A 215 -1.50 -14.84 -2.54
C ALA A 215 -0.28 -15.77 -2.56
N LEU A 216 -0.55 -17.05 -2.56
CA LEU A 216 0.46 -18.12 -2.66
C LEU A 216 0.25 -18.87 -3.98
N ASP A 217 1.35 -19.19 -4.65
CA ASP A 217 1.44 -20.08 -5.82
C ASP A 217 2.54 -21.11 -5.55
N VAL A 218 2.20 -22.39 -5.61
CA VAL A 218 3.17 -23.48 -5.47
C VAL A 218 2.94 -24.48 -6.59
N ASN A 219 3.83 -24.47 -7.57
CA ASN A 219 3.75 -25.32 -8.76
C ASN A 219 2.53 -25.08 -9.67
N ASP A 220 1.82 -23.95 -9.56
CA ASP A 220 0.57 -23.74 -10.33
C ASP A 220 0.85 -23.56 -11.82
N ARG A 221 1.92 -22.84 -12.14
CA ARG A 221 2.30 -22.57 -13.54
C ARG A 221 3.56 -23.27 -13.99
N TYR A 222 4.58 -23.33 -13.17
CA TYR A 222 5.87 -23.95 -13.46
C TYR A 222 6.21 -24.97 -12.38
N PRO A 223 6.36 -26.26 -12.74
CA PRO A 223 6.79 -27.27 -11.78
C PRO A 223 8.13 -26.89 -11.15
N GLY A 224 8.24 -27.04 -9.83
CA GLY A 224 9.46 -26.74 -9.06
C GLY A 224 9.58 -25.27 -8.63
N PHE A 225 8.65 -24.40 -9.01
CA PHE A 225 8.65 -22.98 -8.62
C PHE A 225 7.42 -22.62 -7.79
N GLY A 226 7.59 -21.59 -6.97
CA GLY A 226 6.49 -20.98 -6.23
C GLY A 226 6.69 -19.48 -6.10
N SER A 227 5.63 -18.78 -5.74
CA SER A 227 5.63 -17.34 -5.51
C SER A 227 4.69 -16.95 -4.39
N ILE A 228 5.08 -15.88 -3.68
CA ILE A 228 4.24 -15.19 -2.69
C ILE A 228 4.13 -13.74 -3.14
N ALA A 229 2.91 -13.18 -3.13
CA ALA A 229 2.68 -11.80 -3.52
C ALA A 229 1.62 -11.13 -2.65
N ALA A 230 1.76 -9.82 -2.41
CA ALA A 230 0.81 -9.01 -1.70
C ALA A 230 0.38 -7.79 -2.54
N PRO A 231 -0.85 -7.28 -2.34
CA PRO A 231 -1.39 -6.15 -3.09
C PRO A 231 -0.76 -4.83 -2.66
N ILE A 232 -0.60 -3.92 -3.62
CA ILE A 232 -0.15 -2.55 -3.42
C ILE A 232 -1.32 -1.61 -3.71
N PHE A 233 -1.57 -0.69 -2.77
CA PHE A 233 -2.64 0.28 -2.84
C PHE A 233 -2.12 1.69 -3.08
N ASP A 234 -2.87 2.49 -3.82
CA ASP A 234 -2.62 3.92 -3.97
C ASP A 234 -3.29 4.73 -2.85
N TYR A 235 -3.06 6.05 -2.84
CA TYR A 235 -3.65 7.00 -1.88
C TYR A 235 -5.19 6.99 -1.80
N ARG A 236 -5.89 6.39 -2.77
CA ARG A 236 -7.36 6.24 -2.78
C ARG A 236 -7.81 4.90 -2.19
N GLY A 237 -6.88 4.03 -1.81
CA GLY A 237 -7.18 2.66 -1.42
C GLY A 237 -7.51 1.73 -2.59
N THR A 238 -7.17 2.14 -3.82
CA THR A 238 -7.32 1.29 -5.00
C THR A 238 -6.11 0.38 -5.14
N CYS A 239 -6.32 -0.92 -5.33
CA CYS A 239 -5.25 -1.86 -5.63
C CYS A 239 -4.72 -1.61 -7.05
N VAL A 240 -3.49 -1.08 -7.16
CA VAL A 240 -2.88 -0.66 -8.42
C VAL A 240 -1.83 -1.64 -8.95
N ALA A 241 -1.31 -2.51 -8.08
CA ALA A 241 -0.24 -3.45 -8.38
C ALA A 241 -0.18 -4.57 -7.35
N ALA A 242 0.76 -5.51 -7.54
CA ALA A 242 1.24 -6.40 -6.50
C ALA A 242 2.77 -6.49 -6.57
N CYS A 243 3.41 -6.66 -5.42
CA CYS A 243 4.80 -7.08 -5.33
C CYS A 243 4.92 -8.46 -4.71
N GLY A 244 6.03 -9.12 -4.96
CA GLY A 244 6.26 -10.45 -4.39
C GLY A 244 7.58 -11.06 -4.80
N ILE A 245 7.76 -12.30 -4.42
CA ILE A 245 8.95 -13.11 -4.64
C ILE A 245 8.63 -14.32 -5.50
N VAL A 246 9.65 -14.78 -6.20
CA VAL A 246 9.65 -16.08 -6.91
C VAL A 246 10.86 -16.86 -6.44
N ALA A 247 10.65 -18.13 -6.07
CA ALA A 247 11.69 -19.03 -5.61
C ALA A 247 11.39 -20.48 -6.00
N LEU A 248 12.27 -21.41 -5.62
CA LEU A 248 11.96 -22.83 -5.69
C LEU A 248 10.76 -23.15 -4.78
N SER A 249 9.88 -24.04 -5.22
CA SER A 249 8.70 -24.45 -4.46
C SER A 249 9.04 -24.98 -3.07
N GLN A 250 10.18 -25.66 -2.94
CA GLN A 250 10.69 -26.12 -1.64
C GLN A 250 11.01 -24.94 -0.71
N THR A 251 11.72 -23.91 -1.20
CA THR A 251 12.04 -22.69 -0.41
C THR A 251 10.76 -21.98 0.05
N ILE A 252 9.78 -21.88 -0.83
CA ILE A 252 8.48 -21.28 -0.49
C ILE A 252 7.79 -22.12 0.60
N ALA A 253 7.70 -23.44 0.42
CA ALA A 253 7.02 -24.32 1.38
C ALA A 253 7.67 -24.32 2.77
N GLU A 254 9.01 -24.30 2.84
CA GLU A 254 9.76 -24.30 4.10
C GLU A 254 9.68 -22.96 4.86
N ARG A 255 9.45 -21.84 4.16
CA ARG A 255 9.48 -20.48 4.72
C ARG A 255 8.20 -19.69 4.49
N THR A 256 7.06 -20.35 4.23
CA THR A 256 5.80 -19.67 3.88
C THR A 256 5.42 -18.60 4.89
N ASP A 257 5.39 -18.92 6.18
CA ASP A 257 4.94 -17.99 7.23
C ASP A 257 5.87 -16.76 7.34
N GLU A 258 7.18 -16.98 7.31
CA GLU A 258 8.19 -15.91 7.34
C GLU A 258 8.08 -15.01 6.10
N LEU A 259 8.09 -15.63 4.91
CA LEU A 259 8.11 -14.90 3.65
C LEU A 259 6.79 -14.19 3.36
N SER A 260 5.64 -14.74 3.77
CA SER A 260 4.36 -14.07 3.60
C SER A 260 4.26 -12.79 4.44
N GLN A 261 4.69 -12.84 5.70
CA GLN A 261 4.74 -11.65 6.55
C GLN A 261 5.69 -10.58 5.98
N ALA A 262 6.87 -10.98 5.52
CA ALA A 262 7.83 -10.08 4.93
C ALA A 262 7.31 -9.43 3.62
N VAL A 263 6.62 -10.18 2.76
CA VAL A 263 6.03 -9.67 1.51
C VAL A 263 4.84 -8.74 1.78
N ILE A 264 4.02 -9.03 2.80
CA ILE A 264 2.94 -8.13 3.25
C ILE A 264 3.53 -6.81 3.73
N ALA A 265 4.60 -6.84 4.56
CA ALA A 265 5.27 -5.64 5.03
C ALA A 265 5.87 -4.82 3.88
N LEU A 266 6.54 -5.47 2.92
CA LEU A 266 7.06 -4.83 1.71
C LEU A 266 5.95 -4.11 0.92
N ALA A 267 4.81 -4.78 0.71
CA ALA A 267 3.67 -4.20 0.00
C ALA A 267 3.05 -3.02 0.76
N ALA A 268 2.98 -3.10 2.09
CA ALA A 268 2.51 -2.01 2.94
C ALA A 268 3.43 -0.80 2.88
N ASP A 269 4.76 -0.99 2.93
CA ASP A 269 5.74 0.09 2.80
C ASP A 269 5.66 0.78 1.44
N ILE A 270 5.56 0.01 0.34
CA ILE A 270 5.37 0.58 -1.01
C ILE A 270 4.04 1.33 -1.10
N SER A 271 2.97 0.79 -0.53
CA SER A 271 1.66 1.46 -0.50
C SER A 271 1.73 2.77 0.28
N GLY A 272 2.43 2.79 1.42
CA GLY A 272 2.71 4.00 2.20
C GLY A 272 3.50 5.04 1.39
N ASP A 273 4.53 4.63 0.66
CA ASP A 273 5.29 5.51 -0.24
C ASP A 273 4.41 6.04 -1.41
N LEU A 274 3.31 5.36 -1.76
CA LEU A 274 2.27 5.80 -2.71
C LEU A 274 1.15 6.63 -2.05
N GLY A 275 1.26 6.91 -0.76
CA GLY A 275 0.30 7.73 0.00
C GLY A 275 -0.91 6.97 0.52
N TYR A 276 -0.87 5.64 0.57
CA TYR A 276 -1.94 4.83 1.15
C TYR A 276 -1.90 4.87 2.68
N HIS A 277 -2.99 5.34 3.29
CA HIS A 277 -3.20 5.40 4.73
C HIS A 277 -4.59 4.83 5.05
N PRO A 278 -4.69 3.57 5.48
CA PRO A 278 -5.98 2.91 5.72
C PRO A 278 -6.84 3.67 6.76
N ASP A 279 -6.22 4.27 7.77
CA ASP A 279 -6.91 5.01 8.83
C ASP A 279 -7.60 6.29 8.32
N VAL A 280 -7.08 6.89 7.24
CA VAL A 280 -7.67 8.11 6.64
C VAL A 280 -8.87 7.77 5.74
N LEU A 281 -8.88 6.58 5.15
CA LEU A 281 -9.95 6.13 4.25
C LEU A 281 -11.15 5.52 5.00
N ALA A 282 -10.97 5.20 6.29
CA ALA A 282 -12.03 4.63 7.15
C ALA A 282 -12.92 5.69 7.81
N MET A 283 -12.66 7.00 7.57
CA MET A 283 -13.44 8.15 8.04
C MET A 283 -14.48 8.56 7.02
#